data_049dee3a609e6293b468ce893f045470
#
_entry.id   049dee3a609e6293b468ce893f045470
#
_cell.length_a   1.000
_cell.length_b   1.000
_cell.length_c   1.000
_cell.angle_alpha   90.00
_cell.angle_beta   90.00
_cell.angle_gamma   90.00
#
_symmetry.space_group_name_H-M   'P 1'
#
loop_
_entity.id
_entity.type
_entity.pdbx_description
1 polymer ?
#
loop_
_entity_poly.entity_id
_entity_poly.type
_entity_poly.pdbx_seq_one_letter_code
_entity_poly.pdbx_strand_id
1 'polypeptide(L)'
;MGNILLISDRLKPYDDLILEFKHLNHDVVTKRYSAAQHSRIEDQIFDVILYELKPSFRWNVDFLSPIIRATTSPIYILGTVSEADEIAYYKVGIQAMIRTPLNASLIAIRISSTIALLEKTNRVLRKIKLGEVEVDLRNRHVKRGEYQIKLTSVETRILRILFNNKNHIVEKDAIIHYAWDDDESATDNALSIHITRLRNKIEHDRSKPIIDTIWGTGYRLNYPSNE
;
A
#
# COMPACT_ATOMS: atom_id res chain seq x y z
N MET A 1 11.01 -12.01 3.88
CA MET A 1 10.32 -12.35 2.62
C MET A 1 9.49 -11.15 2.20
N GLY A 2 9.72 -10.60 1.03
CA GLY A 2 9.06 -9.38 0.54
C GLY A 2 8.33 -9.61 -0.78
N ASN A 3 7.28 -8.82 -1.01
CA ASN A 3 6.53 -8.81 -2.26
C ASN A 3 6.96 -7.60 -3.08
N ILE A 4 7.50 -7.83 -4.27
CA ILE A 4 8.03 -6.81 -5.16
C ILE A 4 7.12 -6.73 -6.39
N LEU A 5 6.70 -5.52 -6.77
CA LEU A 5 6.03 -5.29 -8.04
C LEU A 5 7.02 -4.72 -9.05
N LEU A 6 7.16 -5.37 -10.20
CA LEU A 6 7.90 -4.85 -11.34
C LEU A 6 6.93 -4.44 -12.43
N ILE A 7 6.91 -3.16 -12.79
CA ILE A 7 6.11 -2.61 -13.88
C ILE A 7 7.01 -2.37 -15.08
N SER A 8 6.81 -3.17 -16.13
CA SER A 8 7.57 -3.10 -17.38
C SER A 8 6.81 -3.75 -18.52
N ASP A 9 6.89 -3.20 -19.74
CA ASP A 9 6.40 -3.86 -20.95
C ASP A 9 7.39 -4.91 -21.49
N ARG A 10 8.67 -4.84 -21.04
CA ARG A 10 9.77 -5.72 -21.48
C ARG A 10 10.35 -6.43 -20.27
N LEU A 11 10.12 -7.72 -20.14
CA LEU A 11 10.61 -8.47 -18.99
C LEU A 11 12.03 -9.00 -19.17
N LYS A 12 12.41 -9.39 -20.39
CA LYS A 12 13.76 -9.95 -20.68
C LYS A 12 14.95 -9.21 -20.04
N PRO A 13 15.01 -7.86 -20.06
CA PRO A 13 16.12 -7.14 -19.42
C PRO A 13 16.20 -7.31 -17.90
N TYR A 14 15.15 -7.87 -17.28
CA TYR A 14 15.02 -8.02 -15.83
C TYR A 14 15.02 -9.47 -15.35
N ASP A 15 15.22 -10.45 -16.27
CA ASP A 15 15.20 -11.87 -15.92
C ASP A 15 16.24 -12.20 -14.82
N ASP A 16 17.47 -11.69 -14.94
CA ASP A 16 18.51 -11.87 -13.92
C ASP A 16 18.12 -11.20 -12.61
N LEU A 17 17.53 -10.02 -12.64
CA LEU A 17 17.08 -9.31 -11.45
C LEU A 17 15.95 -10.07 -10.73
N ILE A 18 15.01 -10.62 -11.50
CA ILE A 18 13.92 -11.43 -10.98
C ILE A 18 14.47 -12.70 -10.34
N LEU A 19 15.47 -13.33 -10.96
CA LEU A 19 16.13 -14.52 -10.43
C LEU A 19 16.84 -14.23 -9.11
N GLU A 20 17.58 -13.12 -9.03
CA GLU A 20 18.27 -12.69 -7.80
C GLU A 20 17.29 -12.44 -6.66
N PHE A 21 16.13 -11.80 -6.94
CA PHE A 21 15.10 -11.62 -5.93
C PHE A 21 14.55 -12.95 -5.41
N LYS A 22 14.36 -13.94 -6.29
CA LYS A 22 13.92 -15.29 -5.89
C LYS A 22 14.96 -15.98 -5.02
N HIS A 23 16.27 -15.87 -5.34
CA HIS A 23 17.35 -16.38 -4.52
C HIS A 23 17.38 -15.76 -3.12
N LEU A 24 16.95 -14.50 -3.00
CA LEU A 24 16.82 -13.79 -1.72
C LEU A 24 15.44 -14.00 -1.04
N ASN A 25 14.67 -15.00 -1.47
CA ASN A 25 13.34 -15.34 -0.96
C ASN A 25 12.33 -14.19 -1.03
N HIS A 26 12.32 -13.45 -2.15
CA HIS A 26 11.28 -12.45 -2.44
C HIS A 26 10.38 -12.93 -3.57
N ASP A 27 9.08 -12.59 -3.45
CA ASP A 27 8.11 -12.79 -4.52
C ASP A 27 8.11 -11.59 -5.45
N VAL A 28 8.15 -11.84 -6.77
CA VAL A 28 8.10 -10.79 -7.78
C VAL A 28 6.85 -10.96 -8.63
N VAL A 29 6.00 -9.96 -8.61
CA VAL A 29 4.84 -9.84 -9.51
C VAL A 29 5.21 -8.88 -10.63
N THR A 30 4.97 -9.27 -11.88
CA THR A 30 5.23 -8.42 -13.04
C THR A 30 3.93 -7.91 -13.63
N LYS A 31 3.87 -6.63 -13.98
CA LYS A 31 2.72 -6.01 -14.66
C LYS A 31 3.19 -5.15 -15.83
N ARG A 32 2.34 -5.07 -16.88
CA ARG A 32 2.56 -4.16 -18.01
C ARG A 32 1.94 -2.81 -17.75
N TYR A 33 2.38 -1.80 -18.49
CA TYR A 33 1.84 -0.44 -18.44
C TYR A 33 0.47 -0.35 -19.11
N SER A 34 -0.54 -0.90 -18.75
CA SER A 34 -1.86 -0.52 -19.25
C SER A 34 -2.58 0.34 -18.22
N ALA A 35 -3.22 1.41 -18.66
CA ALA A 35 -3.95 2.32 -17.76
C ALA A 35 -4.98 1.58 -16.89
N ALA A 36 -5.59 0.52 -17.42
CA ALA A 36 -6.52 -0.36 -16.71
C ALA A 36 -5.87 -1.21 -15.61
N GLN A 37 -4.53 -1.29 -15.55
CA GLN A 37 -3.83 -2.11 -14.56
C GLN A 37 -3.41 -1.30 -13.33
N HIS A 38 -3.38 0.02 -13.42
CA HIS A 38 -3.00 0.89 -12.31
C HIS A 38 -4.02 0.82 -11.16
N SER A 39 -5.30 0.73 -11.48
CA SER A 39 -6.38 0.56 -10.50
C SER A 39 -6.31 -0.76 -9.70
N ARG A 40 -5.58 -1.77 -10.20
CA ARG A 40 -5.42 -3.07 -9.52
C ARG A 40 -4.13 -3.20 -8.70
N ILE A 41 -3.24 -2.20 -8.73
CA ILE A 41 -2.03 -2.20 -7.87
C ILE A 41 -2.45 -2.10 -6.40
N GLU A 42 -3.55 -1.44 -6.14
CA GLU A 42 -4.09 -1.19 -4.82
C GLU A 42 -4.64 -2.42 -4.11
N ASP A 43 -5.07 -3.43 -4.87
CA ASP A 43 -5.59 -4.68 -4.30
C ASP A 43 -4.51 -5.57 -3.70
N GLN A 44 -3.25 -5.31 -4.02
CA GLN A 44 -2.10 -6.08 -3.53
C GLN A 44 -1.14 -5.17 -2.77
N ILE A 45 -0.68 -5.64 -1.62
CA ILE A 45 0.32 -4.92 -0.83
C ILE A 45 1.70 -5.37 -1.30
N PHE A 46 2.43 -4.45 -1.92
CA PHE A 46 3.83 -4.64 -2.26
C PHE A 46 4.73 -3.97 -1.23
N ASP A 47 5.89 -4.54 -0.98
CA ASP A 47 6.90 -3.91 -0.11
C ASP A 47 7.70 -2.87 -0.87
N VAL A 48 7.90 -3.09 -2.16
CA VAL A 48 8.63 -2.20 -3.08
C VAL A 48 8.01 -2.28 -4.47
N ILE A 49 7.99 -1.16 -5.16
CA ILE A 49 7.59 -1.07 -6.57
C ILE A 49 8.81 -0.66 -7.40
N LEU A 50 9.12 -1.45 -8.41
CA LEU A 50 10.11 -1.15 -9.44
C LEU A 50 9.37 -0.76 -10.72
N TYR A 51 9.63 0.45 -11.20
CA TYR A 51 8.96 1.00 -12.36
C TYR A 51 9.98 1.31 -13.46
N GLU A 52 9.88 0.62 -14.61
CA GLU A 52 10.74 0.91 -15.77
C GLU A 52 10.31 2.22 -16.44
N LEU A 53 11.24 3.09 -16.79
CA LEU A 53 10.97 4.24 -17.64
C LEU A 53 10.82 3.81 -19.10
N LYS A 54 9.74 4.27 -19.75
CA LYS A 54 9.60 4.13 -21.20
C LYS A 54 10.42 5.18 -21.93
N PRO A 55 11.30 4.80 -22.88
CA PRO A 55 12.09 5.76 -23.63
C PRO A 55 11.27 6.77 -24.45
N SER A 56 10.04 6.41 -24.81
CA SER A 56 9.13 7.20 -25.65
C SER A 56 8.28 8.22 -24.89
N PHE A 57 8.29 8.23 -23.56
CA PHE A 57 7.48 9.14 -22.75
C PHE A 57 8.33 10.23 -22.13
N ARG A 58 8.28 11.44 -22.66
CA ARG A 58 9.02 12.59 -22.16
C ARG A 58 8.62 13.06 -20.74
N TRP A 59 7.44 12.64 -20.22
CA TRP A 59 6.91 13.11 -18.93
C TRP A 59 6.11 12.02 -18.25
N ASN A 60 6.79 11.05 -17.65
CA ASN A 60 6.15 9.96 -16.90
C ASN A 60 5.71 10.35 -15.48
N VAL A 61 5.94 11.62 -15.06
CA VAL A 61 5.57 12.07 -13.70
C VAL A 61 4.06 12.03 -13.49
N ASP A 62 3.28 12.45 -14.48
CA ASP A 62 1.82 12.42 -14.41
C ASP A 62 1.28 10.97 -14.35
N PHE A 63 2.00 10.06 -14.97
CA PHE A 63 1.67 8.63 -14.96
C PHE A 63 1.98 7.94 -13.63
N LEU A 64 2.97 8.44 -12.91
CA LEU A 64 3.37 7.93 -11.60
C LEU A 64 2.51 8.51 -10.47
N SER A 65 1.95 9.69 -10.65
CA SER A 65 1.15 10.36 -9.62
C SER A 65 0.00 9.51 -9.09
N PRO A 66 -0.81 8.81 -9.91
CA PRO A 66 -1.83 7.89 -9.41
C PRO A 66 -1.24 6.73 -8.60
N ILE A 67 -0.12 6.14 -9.09
CA ILE A 67 0.54 5.03 -8.39
C ILE A 67 1.07 5.50 -7.04
N ILE A 68 1.72 6.68 -6.99
CA ILE A 68 2.27 7.24 -5.76
C ILE A 68 1.15 7.53 -4.75
N ARG A 69 0.01 8.05 -5.20
CA ARG A 69 -1.15 8.28 -4.33
C ARG A 69 -1.78 7.00 -3.81
N ALA A 70 -1.78 5.95 -4.64
CA ALA A 70 -2.40 4.68 -4.35
C ALA A 70 -1.61 3.78 -3.40
N THR A 71 -0.33 4.09 -3.15
CA THR A 71 0.54 3.22 -2.35
C THR A 71 1.41 4.00 -1.38
N THR A 72 1.72 3.37 -0.24
CA THR A 72 2.76 3.82 0.68
C THR A 72 4.09 3.10 0.45
N SER A 73 4.15 2.21 -0.55
CA SER A 73 5.34 1.44 -0.87
C SER A 73 6.37 2.31 -1.56
N PRO A 74 7.66 2.21 -1.21
CA PRO A 74 8.72 2.93 -1.90
C PRO A 74 8.78 2.53 -3.38
N ILE A 75 8.84 3.54 -4.25
CA ILE A 75 8.91 3.37 -5.70
C ILE A 75 10.34 3.66 -6.16
N TYR A 76 10.92 2.71 -6.86
CA TYR A 76 12.22 2.84 -7.53
C TYR A 76 12.01 2.90 -9.03
N ILE A 77 12.62 3.88 -9.68
CA ILE A 77 12.58 4.05 -11.12
C ILE A 77 13.78 3.35 -11.75
N LEU A 78 13.53 2.49 -12.73
CA LEU A 78 14.56 1.80 -13.51
C LEU A 78 14.75 2.54 -14.85
N GLY A 79 15.88 3.20 -15.03
CA GLY A 79 16.17 3.94 -16.26
C GLY A 79 17.14 5.08 -16.07
N THR A 80 17.34 5.85 -17.14
CA THR A 80 18.24 7.02 -17.14
C THR A 80 17.51 8.22 -17.74
N VAL A 81 17.56 9.33 -17.05
CA VAL A 81 16.98 10.61 -17.47
C VAL A 81 17.99 11.73 -17.26
N SER A 82 17.65 12.96 -17.68
CA SER A 82 18.43 14.15 -17.34
C SER A 82 18.37 14.43 -15.83
N GLU A 83 19.35 15.12 -15.30
CA GLU A 83 19.37 15.52 -13.88
C GLU A 83 18.14 16.36 -13.49
N ALA A 84 17.69 17.23 -14.38
CA ALA A 84 16.50 18.04 -14.15
C ALA A 84 15.23 17.19 -14.02
N ASP A 85 15.09 16.16 -14.87
CA ASP A 85 13.97 15.23 -14.81
C ASP A 85 14.06 14.34 -13.56
N GLU A 86 15.26 13.90 -13.17
CA GLU A 86 15.47 13.12 -11.96
C GLU A 86 15.01 13.89 -10.71
N ILE A 87 15.32 15.18 -10.63
CA ILE A 87 14.83 16.06 -9.57
C ILE A 87 13.29 16.12 -9.55
N ALA A 88 12.64 16.18 -10.72
CA ALA A 88 11.19 16.18 -10.79
C ALA A 88 10.58 14.86 -10.25
N TYR A 89 11.19 13.71 -10.54
CA TYR A 89 10.76 12.42 -9.98
C TYR A 89 10.89 12.36 -8.45
N TYR A 90 11.97 12.89 -7.87
CA TYR A 90 12.10 12.96 -6.41
C TYR A 90 11.04 13.86 -5.77
N LYS A 91 10.69 14.98 -6.42
CA LYS A 91 9.66 15.91 -5.92
C LYS A 91 8.27 15.27 -5.84
N VAL A 92 7.95 14.31 -6.71
CA VAL A 92 6.66 13.58 -6.65
C VAL A 92 6.68 12.40 -5.69
N GLY A 93 7.82 12.06 -5.07
CA GLY A 93 7.90 11.12 -3.97
C GLY A 93 8.45 9.74 -4.32
N ILE A 94 9.25 9.60 -5.38
CA ILE A 94 10.00 8.35 -5.58
C ILE A 94 11.08 8.16 -4.52
N GLN A 95 11.43 6.89 -4.26
CA GLN A 95 12.48 6.55 -3.31
C GLN A 95 13.88 6.73 -3.90
N ALA A 96 14.10 6.25 -5.10
CA ALA A 96 15.36 6.44 -5.82
C ALA A 96 15.22 6.08 -7.30
N MET A 97 16.18 6.59 -8.08
CA MET A 97 16.41 6.16 -9.46
C MET A 97 17.56 5.16 -9.53
N ILE A 98 17.36 4.10 -10.30
CA ILE A 98 18.36 3.07 -10.59
C ILE A 98 18.71 3.15 -12.06
N ARG A 99 19.94 3.58 -12.34
CA ARG A 99 20.41 3.82 -13.71
C ARG A 99 20.75 2.50 -14.41
N THR A 100 20.52 2.48 -15.71
CA THR A 100 20.96 1.38 -16.59
C THR A 100 22.36 1.64 -17.15
N PRO A 101 23.20 0.59 -17.40
CA PRO A 101 22.91 -0.83 -17.28
C PRO A 101 22.81 -1.31 -15.84
N LEU A 102 21.92 -2.33 -15.61
CA LEU A 102 21.62 -2.83 -14.28
C LEU A 102 22.67 -3.85 -13.81
N ASN A 103 23.10 -3.71 -12.56
CA ASN A 103 23.76 -4.80 -11.84
C ASN A 103 22.69 -5.51 -11.00
N ALA A 104 22.21 -6.67 -11.46
CA ALA A 104 21.08 -7.38 -10.86
C ALA A 104 21.32 -7.73 -9.38
N SER A 105 22.47 -8.29 -9.04
CA SER A 105 22.79 -8.69 -7.67
C SER A 105 22.88 -7.49 -6.73
N LEU A 106 23.52 -6.39 -7.16
CA LEU A 106 23.62 -5.18 -6.35
C LEU A 106 22.24 -4.56 -6.08
N ILE A 107 21.39 -4.52 -7.11
CA ILE A 107 20.03 -3.98 -6.99
C ILE A 107 19.20 -4.87 -6.07
N ALA A 108 19.26 -6.19 -6.25
CA ALA A 108 18.53 -7.13 -5.42
C ALA A 108 18.89 -6.98 -3.94
N ILE A 109 20.19 -6.89 -3.61
CA ILE A 109 20.66 -6.66 -2.24
C ILE A 109 20.18 -5.32 -1.69
N ARG A 110 20.25 -4.24 -2.49
CA ARG A 110 19.81 -2.91 -2.08
C ARG A 110 18.31 -2.87 -1.76
N ILE A 111 17.48 -3.45 -2.63
CA ILE A 111 16.04 -3.54 -2.43
C ILE A 111 15.71 -4.43 -1.23
N SER A 112 16.39 -5.57 -1.07
CA SER A 112 16.25 -6.45 0.10
C SER A 112 16.57 -5.73 1.41
N SER A 113 17.62 -4.90 1.42
CA SER A 113 17.96 -4.07 2.59
C SER A 113 16.87 -3.05 2.90
N THR A 114 16.26 -2.44 1.88
CA THR A 114 15.13 -1.53 2.06
C THR A 114 13.93 -2.29 2.64
N ILE A 115 13.60 -3.46 2.11
CA ILE A 115 12.51 -4.30 2.64
C ILE A 115 12.77 -4.67 4.10
N ALA A 116 14.00 -5.07 4.43
CA ALA A 116 14.38 -5.40 5.81
C ALA A 116 14.28 -4.20 6.76
N LEU A 117 14.66 -3.00 6.30
CA LEU A 117 14.51 -1.76 7.06
C LEU A 117 13.03 -1.41 7.30
N LEU A 118 12.22 -1.49 6.23
CA LEU A 118 10.77 -1.31 6.33
C LEU A 118 10.14 -2.35 7.27
N GLU A 119 10.65 -3.58 7.24
CA GLU A 119 10.21 -4.61 8.19
C GLU A 119 10.51 -4.26 9.64
N LYS A 120 11.67 -3.73 9.91
CA LYS A 120 12.03 -3.28 11.27
C LYS A 120 11.16 -2.10 11.72
N THR A 121 10.99 -1.11 10.85
CA THR A 121 10.20 0.11 11.14
C THR A 121 8.70 -0.19 11.22
N ASN A 122 8.19 -1.05 10.32
CA ASN A 122 6.78 -1.42 10.23
C ASN A 122 6.36 -2.57 11.15
N ARG A 123 7.26 -3.20 11.92
CA ARG A 123 6.84 -4.18 12.94
C ARG A 123 5.81 -3.58 13.90
N VAL A 124 5.90 -2.28 14.17
CA VAL A 124 4.93 -1.53 14.99
C VAL A 124 3.63 -1.27 14.22
N LEU A 125 3.68 -1.16 12.87
CA LEU A 125 2.51 -0.81 12.02
C LEU A 125 1.87 -2.02 11.31
N ARG A 126 2.54 -3.19 11.30
CA ARG A 126 2.01 -4.39 10.63
C ARG A 126 0.90 -5.07 11.41
N LYS A 127 1.03 -5.03 12.72
CA LYS A 127 0.10 -5.65 13.65
C LYS A 127 -0.46 -4.58 14.56
N ILE A 128 -1.71 -4.23 14.31
CA ILE A 128 -2.43 -3.27 15.13
C ILE A 128 -3.18 -4.06 16.19
N LYS A 129 -2.91 -3.79 17.45
CA LYS A 129 -3.68 -4.36 18.54
C LYS A 129 -4.87 -3.43 18.84
N LEU A 130 -6.08 -3.90 18.57
CA LEU A 130 -7.34 -3.20 18.83
C LEU A 130 -8.09 -3.98 19.92
N GLY A 131 -7.93 -3.59 21.17
CA GLY A 131 -8.48 -4.36 22.29
C GLY A 131 -7.93 -5.79 22.30
N GLU A 132 -8.80 -6.79 22.16
CA GLU A 132 -8.44 -8.22 22.16
C GLU A 132 -8.09 -8.78 20.78
N VAL A 133 -8.20 -7.97 19.72
CA VAL A 133 -7.89 -8.43 18.36
C VAL A 133 -6.57 -7.87 17.87
N GLU A 134 -5.84 -8.69 17.12
CA GLU A 134 -4.66 -8.29 16.39
C GLU A 134 -5.01 -8.22 14.91
N VAL A 135 -4.78 -7.06 14.28
CA VAL A 135 -5.05 -6.83 12.86
C VAL A 135 -3.74 -6.79 12.10
N ASP A 136 -3.57 -7.69 11.15
CA ASP A 136 -2.50 -7.65 10.16
C ASP A 136 -3.05 -7.00 8.89
N LEU A 137 -2.78 -5.69 8.72
CA LEU A 137 -3.22 -4.93 7.56
C LEU A 137 -2.57 -5.39 6.25
N ARG A 138 -1.39 -5.99 6.33
CA ARG A 138 -0.67 -6.50 5.14
C ARG A 138 -1.33 -7.75 4.60
N ASN A 139 -1.55 -8.72 5.48
CA ASN A 139 -2.16 -9.99 5.10
C ASN A 139 -3.69 -9.92 5.10
N ARG A 140 -4.25 -8.75 5.44
CA ARG A 140 -5.70 -8.51 5.52
C ARG A 140 -6.41 -9.52 6.43
N HIS A 141 -5.82 -9.79 7.59
CA HIS A 141 -6.38 -10.70 8.56
C HIS A 141 -6.58 -10.03 9.92
N VAL A 142 -7.67 -10.40 10.58
CA VAL A 142 -7.94 -10.11 11.99
C VAL A 142 -7.78 -11.41 12.74
N LYS A 143 -6.90 -11.45 13.73
CA LYS A 143 -6.73 -12.57 14.64
C LYS A 143 -7.45 -12.28 15.96
N ARG A 144 -8.31 -13.22 16.37
CA ARG A 144 -9.01 -13.20 17.64
C ARG A 144 -8.86 -14.59 18.30
N GLY A 145 -8.01 -14.69 19.32
CA GLY A 145 -7.65 -16.00 19.88
C GLY A 145 -7.09 -16.92 18.78
N GLU A 146 -7.73 -18.08 18.61
CA GLU A 146 -7.36 -19.06 17.58
C GLU A 146 -8.04 -18.80 16.22
N TYR A 147 -8.99 -17.87 16.17
CA TYR A 147 -9.74 -17.58 14.94
C TYR A 147 -9.05 -16.51 14.11
N GLN A 148 -9.03 -16.73 12.80
CA GLN A 148 -8.51 -15.79 11.82
C GLN A 148 -9.59 -15.42 10.81
N ILE A 149 -9.87 -14.13 10.66
CA ILE A 149 -10.93 -13.59 9.80
C ILE A 149 -10.28 -12.72 8.73
N LYS A 150 -10.63 -12.94 7.46
CA LYS A 150 -10.11 -12.15 6.35
C LYS A 150 -10.86 -10.83 6.20
N LEU A 151 -10.12 -9.74 5.98
CA LEU A 151 -10.65 -8.44 5.56
C LEU A 151 -10.71 -8.36 4.04
N THR A 152 -11.72 -7.66 3.51
CA THR A 152 -11.76 -7.27 2.11
C THR A 152 -10.77 -6.12 1.85
N SER A 153 -10.46 -5.83 0.58
CA SER A 153 -9.59 -4.69 0.20
C SER A 153 -10.15 -3.38 0.74
N VAL A 154 -11.45 -3.13 0.56
CA VAL A 154 -12.14 -1.92 1.03
C VAL A 154 -12.10 -1.82 2.56
N GLU A 155 -12.43 -2.89 3.30
CA GLU A 155 -12.35 -2.91 4.76
C GLU A 155 -10.93 -2.62 5.27
N THR A 156 -9.91 -3.15 4.58
CA THR A 156 -8.51 -2.90 4.92
C THR A 156 -8.13 -1.44 4.71
N ARG A 157 -8.57 -0.81 3.60
CA ARG A 157 -8.33 0.61 3.31
C ARG A 157 -9.05 1.50 4.32
N ILE A 158 -10.31 1.23 4.61
CA ILE A 158 -11.06 1.97 5.64
C ILE A 158 -10.33 1.89 7.00
N LEU A 159 -9.95 0.69 7.43
CA LEU A 159 -9.26 0.54 8.70
C LEU A 159 -7.89 1.26 8.71
N ARG A 160 -7.19 1.26 7.57
CA ARG A 160 -5.89 1.95 7.44
C ARG A 160 -6.02 3.47 7.56
N ILE A 161 -6.96 4.10 6.86
CA ILE A 161 -7.14 5.55 6.97
C ILE A 161 -7.58 5.96 8.37
N LEU A 162 -8.46 5.19 9.00
CA LEU A 162 -8.88 5.42 10.38
C LEU A 162 -7.72 5.25 11.37
N PHE A 163 -6.87 4.23 11.18
CA PHE A 163 -5.71 4.00 12.03
C PHE A 163 -4.62 5.07 11.88
N ASN A 164 -4.38 5.54 10.66
CA ASN A 164 -3.45 6.64 10.43
C ASN A 164 -3.90 7.95 11.08
N ASN A 165 -5.21 8.11 11.28
CA ASN A 165 -5.85 9.23 11.95
C ASN A 165 -6.48 8.81 13.30
N LYS A 166 -5.89 7.84 13.99
CA LYS A 166 -6.42 7.31 15.25
C LYS A 166 -6.72 8.42 16.25
N ASN A 167 -7.84 8.27 16.97
CA ASN A 167 -8.38 9.22 17.92
C ASN A 167 -8.84 10.56 17.32
N HIS A 168 -8.76 10.75 15.99
CA HIS A 168 -9.29 11.90 15.28
C HIS A 168 -10.47 11.48 14.38
N ILE A 169 -11.33 12.44 14.10
CA ILE A 169 -12.47 12.24 13.22
C ILE A 169 -11.96 12.25 11.77
N VAL A 170 -12.37 11.25 10.98
CA VAL A 170 -12.15 11.22 9.54
C VAL A 170 -13.50 11.38 8.87
N GLU A 171 -13.62 12.40 8.02
CA GLU A 171 -14.84 12.70 7.28
C GLU A 171 -15.20 11.58 6.31
N LYS A 172 -16.52 11.40 6.05
CA LYS A 172 -16.99 10.33 5.16
C LYS A 172 -16.41 10.43 3.76
N ASP A 173 -16.40 11.63 3.18
CA ASP A 173 -15.87 11.85 1.83
C ASP A 173 -14.38 11.51 1.74
N ALA A 174 -13.59 11.82 2.77
CA ALA A 174 -12.19 11.46 2.83
C ALA A 174 -12.00 9.93 2.90
N ILE A 175 -12.86 9.23 3.64
CA ILE A 175 -12.82 7.75 3.72
C ILE A 175 -13.23 7.15 2.38
N ILE A 176 -14.30 7.66 1.77
CA ILE A 176 -14.81 7.19 0.48
C ILE A 176 -13.74 7.38 -0.59
N HIS A 177 -13.21 8.58 -0.73
CA HIS A 177 -12.16 8.86 -1.70
C HIS A 177 -10.93 7.94 -1.52
N TYR A 178 -10.48 7.73 -0.27
CA TYR A 178 -9.35 6.85 0.01
C TYR A 178 -9.64 5.37 -0.23
N ALA A 179 -10.86 4.90 0.09
CA ALA A 179 -11.18 3.47 0.05
C ALA A 179 -11.68 2.98 -1.30
N TRP A 180 -12.21 3.86 -2.18
CA TRP A 180 -12.82 3.48 -3.48
C TRP A 180 -12.21 4.18 -4.69
N ASP A 181 -11.21 5.07 -4.52
CA ASP A 181 -10.49 5.71 -5.64
C ASP A 181 -11.38 6.29 -6.73
N ASP A 182 -12.26 7.20 -6.36
CA ASP A 182 -13.20 7.87 -7.29
C ASP A 182 -14.14 6.90 -8.05
N ASP A 183 -14.34 5.68 -7.54
CA ASP A 183 -15.38 4.79 -8.06
C ASP A 183 -16.76 5.42 -7.79
N GLU A 184 -17.50 5.75 -8.84
CA GLU A 184 -18.84 6.36 -8.76
C GLU A 184 -19.86 5.51 -7.98
N SER A 185 -19.57 4.22 -7.73
CA SER A 185 -20.39 3.36 -6.89
C SER A 185 -20.24 3.61 -5.39
N ALA A 186 -19.23 4.39 -4.99
CA ALA A 186 -18.92 4.69 -3.61
C ALA A 186 -19.89 5.72 -3.04
N THR A 187 -20.75 5.29 -2.14
CA THR A 187 -21.78 6.12 -1.50
C THR A 187 -21.64 6.04 0.03
N ASP A 188 -22.24 7.00 0.73
CA ASP A 188 -22.38 6.98 2.19
C ASP A 188 -22.99 5.68 2.70
N ASN A 189 -23.93 5.12 1.96
CA ASN A 189 -24.57 3.86 2.30
C ASN A 189 -23.58 2.68 2.17
N ALA A 190 -22.80 2.64 1.07
CA ALA A 190 -21.76 1.63 0.89
C ALA A 190 -20.72 1.69 2.02
N LEU A 191 -20.26 2.89 2.39
CA LEU A 191 -19.36 3.11 3.52
C LEU A 191 -19.96 2.56 4.81
N SER A 192 -21.22 2.88 5.12
CA SER A 192 -21.90 2.44 6.35
C SER A 192 -21.99 0.90 6.43
N ILE A 193 -22.25 0.24 5.31
CA ILE A 193 -22.27 -1.23 5.22
C ILE A 193 -20.88 -1.81 5.52
N HIS A 194 -19.82 -1.25 4.92
CA HIS A 194 -18.45 -1.73 5.16
C HIS A 194 -17.97 -1.44 6.58
N ILE A 195 -18.31 -0.31 7.17
CA ILE A 195 -18.05 -0.02 8.59
C ILE A 195 -18.74 -1.05 9.49
N THR A 196 -20.00 -1.38 9.21
CA THR A 196 -20.73 -2.39 9.98
C THR A 196 -20.07 -3.76 9.88
N ARG A 197 -19.67 -4.17 8.67
CA ARG A 197 -18.95 -5.44 8.46
C ARG A 197 -17.59 -5.44 9.17
N LEU A 198 -16.87 -4.33 9.12
CA LEU A 198 -15.58 -4.18 9.78
C LEU A 198 -15.72 -4.27 11.29
N ARG A 199 -16.71 -3.58 11.89
CA ARG A 199 -17.04 -3.68 13.31
C ARG A 199 -17.28 -5.12 13.73
N ASN A 200 -18.10 -5.86 12.99
CA ASN A 200 -18.39 -7.27 13.29
C ASN A 200 -17.12 -8.16 13.31
N LYS A 201 -16.06 -7.75 12.57
CA LYS A 201 -14.79 -8.50 12.53
C LYS A 201 -13.82 -8.11 13.63
N ILE A 202 -13.82 -6.82 14.06
CA ILE A 202 -12.83 -6.31 15.01
C ILE A 202 -13.40 -6.05 16.41
N GLU A 203 -14.70 -5.79 16.55
CA GLU A 203 -15.34 -5.51 17.84
C GLU A 203 -15.90 -6.79 18.47
N HIS A 204 -15.64 -6.97 19.76
CA HIS A 204 -16.22 -8.05 20.55
C HIS A 204 -17.35 -7.55 21.44
N ASP A 205 -17.13 -6.38 22.02
CA ASP A 205 -18.07 -5.75 22.96
C ASP A 205 -18.62 -4.47 22.34
N ARG A 206 -19.90 -4.47 22.01
CA ARG A 206 -20.60 -3.30 21.44
C ARG A 206 -20.74 -2.14 22.42
N SER A 207 -20.52 -2.38 23.71
CA SER A 207 -20.52 -1.31 24.71
C SER A 207 -19.23 -0.47 24.68
N LYS A 208 -18.15 -1.02 24.03
CA LYS A 208 -16.86 -0.34 23.85
C LYS A 208 -16.47 -0.33 22.38
N PRO A 209 -17.10 0.50 21.57
CA PRO A 209 -16.84 0.51 20.14
C PRO A 209 -15.40 0.91 19.83
N ILE A 210 -14.76 0.15 18.94
CA ILE A 210 -13.43 0.48 18.40
C ILE A 210 -13.55 1.57 17.34
N ILE A 211 -14.64 1.54 16.56
CA ILE A 211 -14.94 2.59 15.58
C ILE A 211 -16.20 3.32 16.01
N ASP A 212 -16.09 4.59 16.35
CA ASP A 212 -17.23 5.47 16.64
C ASP A 212 -17.83 6.03 15.36
N THR A 213 -19.14 6.24 15.38
CA THR A 213 -19.84 7.08 14.40
C THR A 213 -20.01 8.48 14.96
N ILE A 214 -19.49 9.48 14.27
CA ILE A 214 -19.71 10.88 14.58
C ILE A 214 -20.81 11.38 13.62
N TRP A 215 -22.02 11.47 14.13
CA TRP A 215 -23.21 11.76 13.34
C TRP A 215 -23.04 13.04 12.50
N GLY A 216 -23.42 12.95 11.23
CA GLY A 216 -23.29 14.06 10.28
C GLY A 216 -21.88 14.32 9.76
N THR A 217 -20.81 13.74 10.36
CA THR A 217 -19.42 14.08 10.02
C THR A 217 -18.64 12.88 9.46
N GLY A 218 -18.52 11.79 10.22
CA GLY A 218 -17.68 10.69 9.79
C GLY A 218 -17.47 9.64 10.86
N TYR A 219 -16.26 9.08 10.92
CA TYR A 219 -15.91 8.00 11.82
C TYR A 219 -14.58 8.27 12.55
N ARG A 220 -14.43 7.69 13.72
CA ARG A 220 -13.21 7.78 14.53
C ARG A 220 -12.81 6.40 15.03
N LEU A 221 -11.54 6.04 14.89
CA LEU A 221 -10.98 4.86 15.53
C LEU A 221 -10.48 5.22 16.94
N ASN A 222 -11.04 4.57 17.94
CA ASN A 222 -10.59 4.69 19.33
C ASN A 222 -9.38 3.78 19.53
N TYR A 223 -8.23 4.38 19.66
CA TYR A 223 -6.97 3.66 19.91
C TYR A 223 -6.45 4.02 21.30
N PRO A 224 -6.15 3.04 22.15
CA PRO A 224 -5.64 3.34 23.48
C PRO A 224 -4.35 4.14 23.36
N SER A 225 -4.31 5.29 24.00
CA SER A 225 -3.06 6.03 24.21
C SER A 225 -2.18 5.18 25.09
N ASN A 226 -1.00 4.82 24.60
CA ASN A 226 0.01 4.28 25.50
C ASN A 226 0.41 5.44 26.46
N GLU A 227 -0.11 5.41 27.68
CA GLU A 227 0.49 6.12 28.79
C GLU A 227 1.83 5.49 29.17
#